data_e82a48cac284289fe1fb8b5f1afcb4a3
#
_entry.id   e82a48cac284289fe1fb8b5f1afcb4a3
#
_cell.length_a   1.000
_cell.length_b   1.000
_cell.length_c   1.000
_cell.angle_alpha   90.00
_cell.angle_beta   90.00
_cell.angle_gamma   90.00
#
_symmetry.space_group_name_H-M   'P 1'
#
loop_
_entity.id
_entity.type
_entity.pdbx_description
1 polymer ?
#
loop_
_entity_poly.entity_id
_entity_poly.type
_entity_poly.pdbx_seq_one_letter_code
_entity_poly.pdbx_strand_id
1 'polypeptide(L)'
;MPRMYSSTGRSRWPLVIGAAAAVVVIGGGVVFATTRDGEPTAAPTSSAPAASVTPSPTSTGSSGAGDDEDAAPPTGCLGGQDRNAAMVVAAQEAASHSSYGAVEVATAFYRFIWQSPVPSGSDVQTVEGSIFSSSAPTSFSDLAATYEQYPNLSQGDVADGTPFHLSTTNGLWMVDPNSTADRVTVNIAAGYVVDGALSPTKSTAQGFVLQWEDGAWHVVEGVQPDGETLANGGVRYTGGC
;
A
#
# COMPACT_ATOMS: atom_id res chain seq x y z
N MET A 1 36.18 -30.17 -54.74
CA MET A 1 36.44 -29.45 -53.49
C MET A 1 35.38 -28.37 -53.33
N PRO A 2 34.32 -28.55 -52.54
CA PRO A 2 33.38 -27.48 -52.25
C PRO A 2 33.66 -26.89 -50.85
N ARG A 3 33.70 -25.57 -50.78
CA ARG A 3 33.93 -24.79 -49.58
C ARG A 3 32.65 -24.72 -48.74
N MET A 4 32.76 -25.08 -47.45
CA MET A 4 31.73 -24.88 -46.45
C MET A 4 31.66 -23.41 -46.09
N TYR A 5 30.48 -22.83 -46.25
CA TYR A 5 30.14 -21.52 -45.67
C TYR A 5 29.46 -21.72 -44.32
N SER A 6 30.14 -21.32 -43.25
CA SER A 6 29.56 -21.21 -41.94
C SER A 6 28.75 -19.94 -41.86
N SER A 7 27.43 -20.04 -41.80
CA SER A 7 26.56 -18.92 -41.47
C SER A 7 26.35 -18.84 -39.94
N THR A 8 27.04 -17.94 -39.31
CA THR A 8 26.78 -17.49 -37.92
C THR A 8 25.49 -16.72 -37.88
N GLY A 9 24.39 -17.43 -37.63
CA GLY A 9 23.09 -16.82 -37.32
C GLY A 9 23.15 -16.11 -35.95
N ARG A 10 23.29 -14.80 -35.96
CA ARG A 10 23.02 -13.97 -34.77
C ARG A 10 21.53 -14.03 -34.52
N SER A 11 21.14 -14.83 -33.55
CA SER A 11 19.82 -14.79 -32.95
C SER A 11 19.62 -13.39 -32.31
N ARG A 12 18.84 -12.55 -32.99
CA ARG A 12 18.30 -11.33 -32.39
C ARG A 12 17.07 -11.75 -31.58
N TRP A 13 17.29 -12.11 -30.35
CA TRP A 13 16.21 -12.15 -29.39
C TRP A 13 15.77 -10.71 -29.15
N PRO A 14 14.50 -10.36 -29.41
CA PRO A 14 13.96 -9.10 -28.90
C PRO A 14 13.96 -9.22 -27.40
N LEU A 15 14.68 -8.32 -26.73
CA LEU A 15 14.48 -8.00 -25.32
C LEU A 15 13.05 -7.52 -25.19
N VAL A 16 12.13 -8.42 -24.90
CA VAL A 16 10.87 -8.08 -24.28
C VAL A 16 11.27 -7.70 -22.85
N ILE A 17 11.48 -6.40 -22.66
CA ILE A 17 11.48 -5.81 -21.33
C ILE A 17 10.03 -5.89 -20.90
N GLY A 18 9.64 -7.02 -20.31
CA GLY A 18 8.47 -7.08 -19.46
C GLY A 18 8.71 -6.04 -18.38
N ALA A 19 7.81 -5.09 -18.28
CA ALA A 19 7.74 -4.23 -17.12
C ALA A 19 7.50 -5.17 -15.92
N ALA A 20 8.58 -5.64 -15.31
CA ALA A 20 8.50 -6.21 -14.01
C ALA A 20 7.87 -5.13 -13.14
N ALA A 21 6.77 -5.45 -12.49
CA ALA A 21 6.23 -4.61 -11.44
C ALA A 21 7.41 -4.33 -10.50
N ALA A 22 7.98 -3.13 -10.61
CA ALA A 22 9.05 -2.74 -9.75
C ALA A 22 8.42 -2.50 -8.38
N VAL A 23 8.42 -3.53 -7.56
CA VAL A 23 8.29 -3.36 -6.12
C VAL A 23 9.57 -2.64 -5.72
N VAL A 24 9.53 -1.31 -5.72
CA VAL A 24 10.68 -0.52 -5.34
C VAL A 24 10.65 -0.35 -3.84
N VAL A 25 11.50 -1.11 -3.19
CA VAL A 25 11.91 -0.82 -1.83
C VAL A 25 12.72 0.46 -1.88
N ILE A 26 12.14 1.56 -1.41
CA ILE A 26 12.92 2.76 -1.11
C ILE A 26 13.67 2.45 0.19
N GLY A 27 14.84 1.84 0.05
CA GLY A 27 15.85 1.80 1.09
C GLY A 27 16.44 3.20 1.28
N GLY A 28 15.66 4.09 1.81
CA GLY A 28 16.05 5.43 2.21
C GLY A 28 15.38 5.73 3.53
N GLY A 29 16.05 5.39 4.62
CA GLY A 29 15.58 5.75 5.95
C GLY A 29 15.47 7.25 6.07
N VAL A 30 14.25 7.78 6.02
CA VAL A 30 13.98 9.11 6.54
C VAL A 30 14.03 8.99 8.06
N VAL A 31 15.21 9.19 8.62
CA VAL A 31 15.40 9.32 10.05
C VAL A 31 14.77 10.64 10.47
N PHE A 32 13.57 10.58 11.01
CA PHE A 32 13.03 11.70 11.79
C PHE A 32 13.81 11.76 13.10
N ALA A 33 14.97 12.43 13.08
CA ALA A 33 15.66 12.82 14.28
C ALA A 33 14.85 13.95 14.95
N THR A 34 13.96 13.57 15.87
CA THR A 34 13.47 14.56 16.85
C THR A 34 14.56 14.76 17.87
N THR A 35 15.40 15.75 17.63
CA THR A 35 16.30 16.27 18.69
C THR A 35 15.42 16.91 19.76
N ARG A 36 15.24 16.18 20.82
CA ARG A 36 14.75 16.73 22.09
C ARG A 36 15.94 16.84 23.03
N ASP A 37 16.64 17.96 22.94
CA ASP A 37 17.44 18.45 24.05
C ASP A 37 16.48 19.18 25.01
N GLY A 38 16.43 18.71 26.23
CA GLY A 38 15.58 19.29 27.27
C GLY A 38 15.86 18.64 28.61
N GLU A 39 16.81 19.24 29.33
CA GLU A 39 17.22 18.98 30.69
C GLU A 39 16.05 19.01 31.69
N PRO A 40 16.02 18.17 32.76
CA PRO A 40 14.94 18.13 33.71
C PRO A 40 15.13 19.20 34.78
N THR A 41 14.26 20.17 34.87
CA THR A 41 14.15 21.05 36.02
C THR A 41 12.80 20.86 36.71
N ALA A 42 12.87 20.76 38.04
CA ALA A 42 11.85 20.38 39.00
C ALA A 42 10.56 21.24 38.95
N ALA A 43 9.46 20.59 39.40
CA ALA A 43 8.13 21.16 39.62
C ALA A 43 8.14 22.35 40.62
N PRO A 44 7.09 23.22 40.57
CA PRO A 44 5.98 23.01 41.49
C PRO A 44 4.56 23.34 40.98
N THR A 45 3.60 22.57 41.49
CA THR A 45 2.28 22.90 42.04
C THR A 45 1.28 23.75 41.26
N SER A 46 0.15 23.08 40.92
CA SER A 46 -1.27 23.52 41.00
C SER A 46 -1.71 24.83 40.38
N SER A 47 -2.62 24.73 39.40
CA SER A 47 -3.91 25.41 39.41
C SER A 47 -4.72 25.14 38.12
N ALA A 48 -5.94 24.68 38.32
CA ALA A 48 -7.22 24.87 37.59
C ALA A 48 -7.33 24.74 36.06
N PRO A 49 -8.47 24.25 35.56
CA PRO A 49 -8.65 23.79 34.21
C PRO A 49 -8.88 24.95 33.24
N ALA A 50 -8.02 25.10 32.27
CA ALA A 50 -8.27 25.95 31.11
C ALA A 50 -8.91 25.09 30.01
N ALA A 51 -9.95 25.64 29.42
CA ALA A 51 -10.74 25.05 28.36
C ALA A 51 -9.87 24.48 27.23
N SER A 52 -10.09 23.21 26.93
CA SER A 52 -9.52 22.50 25.80
C SER A 52 -10.05 23.12 24.50
N VAL A 53 -9.28 23.95 23.86
CA VAL A 53 -9.47 24.27 22.44
C VAL A 53 -8.87 23.11 21.64
N THR A 54 -9.74 22.25 21.17
CA THR A 54 -9.42 21.24 20.17
C THR A 54 -8.95 21.97 18.91
N PRO A 55 -7.70 21.79 18.45
CA PRO A 55 -7.35 22.27 17.12
C PRO A 55 -8.08 21.38 16.11
N SER A 56 -9.03 21.98 15.40
CA SER A 56 -9.60 21.37 14.19
C SER A 56 -8.44 21.10 13.22
N PRO A 57 -8.25 19.88 12.75
CA PRO A 57 -7.30 19.66 11.68
C PRO A 57 -7.84 20.34 10.44
N THR A 58 -7.14 21.37 9.98
CA THR A 58 -7.38 21.94 8.67
C THR A 58 -6.89 20.91 7.66
N SER A 59 -7.79 20.07 7.18
CA SER A 59 -7.52 19.17 6.06
C SER A 59 -7.41 20.02 4.81
N THR A 60 -6.20 20.35 4.41
CA THR A 60 -5.93 20.81 3.05
C THR A 60 -5.84 19.56 2.18
N GLY A 61 -6.96 18.86 2.02
CA GLY A 61 -7.12 17.75 1.09
C GLY A 61 -7.27 18.32 -0.30
N SER A 62 -6.38 17.95 -1.19
CA SER A 62 -6.53 18.17 -2.62
C SER A 62 -7.74 17.37 -3.11
N SER A 63 -8.82 18.05 -3.39
CA SER A 63 -10.05 17.47 -3.96
C SER A 63 -9.82 17.19 -5.45
N GLY A 64 -9.48 15.98 -5.77
CA GLY A 64 -9.46 15.50 -7.16
C GLY A 64 -10.03 14.10 -7.21
N ALA A 65 -11.28 13.99 -7.52
CA ALA A 65 -12.11 12.87 -7.91
C ALA A 65 -13.34 12.67 -7.03
N GLY A 66 -14.50 12.99 -7.56
CA GLY A 66 -15.85 12.53 -7.20
C GLY A 66 -16.28 12.74 -5.74
N ASP A 67 -17.42 13.30 -5.58
CA ASP A 67 -18.36 13.39 -4.41
C ASP A 67 -17.89 13.13 -2.95
N ASP A 68 -16.59 13.24 -2.66
CA ASP A 68 -16.06 13.12 -1.29
C ASP A 68 -16.19 14.42 -0.48
N GLU A 69 -16.74 15.51 -1.06
CA GLU A 69 -16.78 16.82 -0.38
C GLU A 69 -17.56 16.79 0.94
N ASP A 70 -18.49 15.84 1.11
CA ASP A 70 -19.26 15.63 2.32
C ASP A 70 -18.90 14.34 3.09
N ALA A 71 -18.00 13.51 2.57
CA ALA A 71 -17.62 12.25 3.19
C ALA A 71 -16.49 12.43 4.21
N ALA A 72 -16.60 11.77 5.36
CA ALA A 72 -15.49 11.74 6.30
C ALA A 72 -14.39 10.78 5.80
N PRO A 73 -13.10 11.13 5.97
CA PRO A 73 -12.00 10.22 5.66
C PRO A 73 -12.18 8.86 6.36
N PRO A 74 -11.81 7.76 5.71
CA PRO A 74 -11.96 6.44 6.31
C PRO A 74 -11.12 6.31 7.58
N THR A 75 -11.71 5.70 8.61
CA THR A 75 -11.09 5.55 9.93
C THR A 75 -11.16 4.10 10.40
N GLY A 76 -10.35 3.76 11.40
CA GLY A 76 -10.30 2.43 11.97
C GLY A 76 -9.32 1.50 11.24
N CYS A 77 -9.47 0.22 11.51
CA CYS A 77 -8.71 -0.82 10.85
C CYS A 77 -9.38 -1.18 9.51
N LEU A 78 -8.98 -0.49 8.44
CA LEU A 78 -9.56 -0.68 7.12
C LEU A 78 -9.40 -2.13 6.65
N GLY A 79 -10.52 -2.74 6.24
CA GLY A 79 -10.60 -4.15 5.92
C GLY A 79 -10.71 -5.09 7.14
N GLY A 80 -10.63 -4.58 8.38
CA GLY A 80 -10.70 -5.38 9.61
C GLY A 80 -9.35 -5.89 10.11
N GLN A 81 -9.37 -6.80 11.10
CA GLN A 81 -8.15 -7.28 11.78
C GLN A 81 -7.46 -8.43 11.05
N ASP A 82 -8.20 -9.20 10.28
CA ASP A 82 -7.69 -10.35 9.55
C ASP A 82 -6.81 -9.93 8.36
N ARG A 83 -6.08 -10.88 7.80
CA ARG A 83 -5.24 -10.71 6.61
C ARG A 83 -5.46 -11.85 5.65
N ASN A 84 -6.73 -12.21 5.45
CA ASN A 84 -7.19 -13.30 4.58
C ASN A 84 -8.03 -12.76 3.41
N ALA A 85 -8.44 -13.63 2.52
CA ALA A 85 -9.28 -13.27 1.38
C ALA A 85 -10.60 -12.63 1.80
N ALA A 86 -11.22 -13.13 2.88
CA ALA A 86 -12.50 -12.60 3.36
C ALA A 86 -12.40 -11.12 3.75
N MET A 87 -11.27 -10.68 4.31
CA MET A 87 -11.01 -9.28 4.61
C MET A 87 -11.03 -8.42 3.33
N VAL A 88 -10.37 -8.87 2.26
CA VAL A 88 -10.27 -8.12 0.99
C VAL A 88 -11.62 -8.04 0.32
N VAL A 89 -12.33 -9.17 0.22
CA VAL A 89 -13.65 -9.23 -0.40
C VAL A 89 -14.67 -8.38 0.36
N ALA A 90 -14.67 -8.46 1.70
CA ALA A 90 -15.57 -7.64 2.51
C ALA A 90 -15.29 -6.13 2.37
N ALA A 91 -14.01 -5.72 2.26
CA ALA A 91 -13.65 -4.33 2.00
C ALA A 91 -14.13 -3.89 0.62
N GLN A 92 -14.01 -4.74 -0.40
CA GLN A 92 -14.49 -4.45 -1.76
C GLN A 92 -16.01 -4.31 -1.81
N GLU A 93 -16.75 -5.24 -1.18
CA GLU A 93 -18.21 -5.23 -1.15
C GLU A 93 -18.78 -4.04 -0.37
N ALA A 94 -18.09 -3.58 0.67
CA ALA A 94 -18.54 -2.46 1.49
C ALA A 94 -18.16 -1.08 0.93
N ALA A 95 -17.19 -1.03 0.02
CA ALA A 95 -16.63 0.22 -0.48
C ALA A 95 -17.63 1.00 -1.32
N SER A 96 -17.81 2.28 -1.01
CA SER A 96 -18.61 3.19 -1.82
C SER A 96 -17.90 3.57 -3.13
N HIS A 97 -18.66 4.04 -4.13
CA HIS A 97 -18.12 4.62 -5.36
C HIS A 97 -17.57 6.04 -5.07
N SER A 98 -16.44 6.08 -4.38
CA SER A 98 -15.76 7.29 -3.98
C SER A 98 -14.26 7.06 -3.87
N SER A 99 -13.45 8.09 -3.84
CA SER A 99 -12.01 7.95 -3.65
C SER A 99 -11.68 7.32 -2.30
N TYR A 100 -12.49 7.53 -1.28
CA TYR A 100 -12.34 6.90 0.03
C TYR A 100 -12.63 5.40 0.01
N GLY A 101 -13.66 4.97 -0.76
CA GLY A 101 -13.90 3.55 -1.00
C GLY A 101 -12.71 2.87 -1.70
N ALA A 102 -12.09 3.55 -2.67
CA ALA A 102 -10.86 3.06 -3.30
C ALA A 102 -9.70 2.93 -2.29
N VAL A 103 -9.56 3.89 -1.34
CA VAL A 103 -8.56 3.80 -0.26
C VAL A 103 -8.80 2.59 0.64
N GLU A 104 -10.05 2.27 0.98
CA GLU A 104 -10.38 1.11 1.80
C GLU A 104 -9.97 -0.20 1.11
N VAL A 105 -10.35 -0.37 -0.16
CA VAL A 105 -10.00 -1.55 -0.95
C VAL A 105 -8.49 -1.68 -1.15
N ALA A 106 -7.81 -0.60 -1.55
CA ALA A 106 -6.37 -0.60 -1.72
C ALA A 106 -5.63 -0.96 -0.43
N THR A 107 -6.10 -0.45 0.71
CA THR A 107 -5.49 -0.73 2.02
C THR A 107 -5.68 -2.20 2.42
N ALA A 108 -6.88 -2.75 2.25
CA ALA A 108 -7.15 -4.16 2.54
C ALA A 108 -6.29 -5.07 1.65
N PHE A 109 -6.23 -4.78 0.36
CA PHE A 109 -5.41 -5.53 -0.59
C PHE A 109 -3.92 -5.43 -0.23
N TYR A 110 -3.40 -4.24 0.09
CA TYR A 110 -2.00 -4.06 0.48
C TYR A 110 -1.63 -4.88 1.72
N ARG A 111 -2.49 -4.89 2.74
CA ARG A 111 -2.29 -5.68 3.97
C ARG A 111 -2.37 -7.18 3.72
N PHE A 112 -3.16 -7.59 2.73
CA PHE A 112 -3.25 -8.99 2.33
C PHE A 112 -1.99 -9.48 1.63
N ILE A 113 -1.49 -8.73 0.64
CA ILE A 113 -0.35 -9.20 -0.16
C ILE A 113 0.98 -9.15 0.58
N TRP A 114 1.16 -8.23 1.54
CA TRP A 114 2.44 -8.03 2.25
C TRP A 114 2.45 -8.67 3.62
N GLN A 115 2.64 -9.97 3.64
CA GLN A 115 2.78 -10.77 4.86
C GLN A 115 3.68 -11.99 4.68
N SER A 116 4.27 -12.46 5.78
CA SER A 116 4.99 -13.73 5.86
C SER A 116 4.56 -14.47 7.13
N PRO A 117 4.14 -15.74 7.04
CA PRO A 117 4.03 -16.52 5.82
C PRO A 117 3.04 -15.90 4.82
N VAL A 118 3.26 -16.18 3.53
CA VAL A 118 2.34 -15.75 2.47
C VAL A 118 0.93 -16.30 2.68
N PRO A 119 -0.11 -15.65 2.13
CA PRO A 119 -1.48 -16.14 2.25
C PRO A 119 -1.63 -17.58 1.76
N SER A 120 -2.64 -18.28 2.26
CA SER A 120 -2.94 -19.64 1.80
C SER A 120 -3.28 -19.64 0.30
N GLY A 121 -3.01 -20.74 -0.40
CA GLY A 121 -3.33 -20.86 -1.83
C GLY A 121 -4.82 -20.66 -2.13
N SER A 122 -5.72 -21.04 -1.19
CA SER A 122 -7.16 -20.79 -1.33
C SER A 122 -7.49 -19.30 -1.19
N ASP A 123 -6.84 -18.58 -0.29
CA ASP A 123 -7.01 -17.13 -0.16
C ASP A 123 -6.49 -16.39 -1.39
N VAL A 124 -5.31 -16.78 -1.88
CA VAL A 124 -4.73 -16.23 -3.11
C VAL A 124 -5.70 -16.39 -4.27
N GLN A 125 -6.21 -17.60 -4.51
CA GLN A 125 -7.14 -17.89 -5.60
C GLN A 125 -8.44 -17.09 -5.48
N THR A 126 -8.97 -16.90 -4.26
CA THR A 126 -10.16 -16.11 -4.02
C THR A 126 -9.94 -14.64 -4.35
N VAL A 127 -8.81 -14.08 -3.91
CA VAL A 127 -8.46 -12.67 -4.19
C VAL A 127 -8.19 -12.46 -5.67
N GLU A 128 -7.47 -13.37 -6.33
CA GLU A 128 -7.25 -13.32 -7.79
C GLU A 128 -8.56 -13.30 -8.58
N GLY A 129 -9.55 -14.05 -8.12
CA GLY A 129 -10.86 -14.14 -8.78
C GLY A 129 -11.79 -12.95 -8.52
N SER A 130 -11.50 -12.08 -7.56
CA SER A 130 -12.42 -11.02 -7.15
C SER A 130 -11.87 -9.60 -7.27
N ILE A 131 -10.60 -9.40 -6.88
CA ILE A 131 -10.09 -8.04 -6.66
C ILE A 131 -9.55 -7.36 -7.91
N PHE A 132 -9.08 -8.13 -8.89
CA PHE A 132 -8.45 -7.55 -10.06
C PHE A 132 -9.45 -7.13 -11.14
N SER A 133 -9.15 -5.98 -11.76
CA SER A 133 -9.84 -5.55 -12.97
C SER A 133 -9.60 -6.54 -14.12
N SER A 134 -10.58 -6.64 -15.02
CA SER A 134 -10.43 -7.41 -16.26
C SER A 134 -9.28 -6.90 -17.14
N SER A 135 -8.87 -5.65 -16.95
CA SER A 135 -7.75 -5.01 -17.66
C SER A 135 -6.40 -5.15 -16.95
N ALA A 136 -6.37 -5.78 -15.77
CA ALA A 136 -5.12 -5.96 -15.03
C ALA A 136 -4.14 -6.87 -15.80
N PRO A 137 -2.86 -6.47 -15.93
CA PRO A 137 -1.85 -7.33 -16.55
C PRO A 137 -1.69 -8.63 -15.77
N THR A 138 -1.63 -9.77 -16.46
CA THR A 138 -1.42 -11.09 -15.83
C THR A 138 -0.15 -11.12 -14.96
N SER A 139 0.90 -10.41 -15.36
CA SER A 139 2.14 -10.30 -14.56
C SER A 139 1.95 -9.62 -13.20
N PHE A 140 0.83 -8.92 -13.00
CA PHE A 140 0.48 -8.29 -11.74
C PHE A 140 -0.63 -9.05 -11.00
N SER A 141 -1.60 -9.60 -11.72
CA SER A 141 -2.76 -10.29 -11.13
C SER A 141 -2.49 -11.75 -10.74
N ASP A 142 -1.42 -12.38 -11.25
CA ASP A 142 -1.00 -13.73 -10.86
C ASP A 142 -0.17 -13.67 -9.57
N LEU A 143 -0.87 -13.62 -8.43
CA LEU A 143 -0.23 -13.58 -7.11
C LEU A 143 0.45 -14.91 -6.78
N ALA A 144 -0.09 -16.03 -7.24
CA ALA A 144 0.50 -17.35 -7.01
C ALA A 144 1.90 -17.40 -7.62
N ALA A 145 2.06 -17.04 -8.89
CA ALA A 145 3.36 -16.97 -9.54
C ALA A 145 4.29 -15.93 -8.87
N THR A 146 3.73 -14.80 -8.40
CA THR A 146 4.49 -13.78 -7.68
C THR A 146 5.08 -14.35 -6.39
N TYR A 147 4.32 -15.09 -5.59
CA TYR A 147 4.81 -15.70 -4.35
C TYR A 147 5.78 -16.87 -4.59
N GLU A 148 5.63 -17.60 -5.67
CA GLU A 148 6.62 -18.60 -6.08
C GLU A 148 7.97 -17.96 -6.41
N GLN A 149 7.94 -16.84 -7.11
CA GLN A 149 9.16 -16.11 -7.49
C GLN A 149 9.75 -15.32 -6.32
N TYR A 150 8.91 -14.72 -5.49
CA TYR A 150 9.29 -13.85 -4.38
C TYR A 150 8.58 -14.27 -3.09
N PRO A 151 9.04 -15.34 -2.42
CA PRO A 151 8.40 -15.84 -1.19
C PRO A 151 8.51 -14.85 -0.01
N ASN A 152 9.36 -13.85 -0.15
CA ASN A 152 9.49 -12.73 0.78
C ASN A 152 9.43 -11.40 0.02
N LEU A 153 8.23 -10.79 0.00
CA LEU A 153 8.02 -9.51 -0.69
C LEU A 153 8.72 -8.32 -0.01
N SER A 154 9.26 -8.49 1.21
CA SER A 154 10.00 -7.42 1.88
C SER A 154 11.33 -7.08 1.20
N GLN A 155 11.77 -7.89 0.22
CA GLN A 155 12.98 -7.70 -0.58
C GLN A 155 14.26 -7.46 0.27
N GLY A 156 14.32 -8.12 1.43
CA GLY A 156 15.45 -8.03 2.36
C GLY A 156 15.28 -7.07 3.53
N ASP A 157 14.18 -6.30 3.57
CA ASP A 157 13.86 -5.49 4.76
C ASP A 157 13.59 -6.37 5.97
N VAL A 158 12.99 -7.54 5.77
CA VAL A 158 12.80 -8.57 6.78
C VAL A 158 13.52 -9.83 6.31
N ALA A 159 14.29 -10.46 7.20
CA ALA A 159 15.03 -11.68 6.89
C ALA A 159 14.09 -12.83 6.49
N ASP A 160 14.53 -13.67 5.57
CA ASP A 160 13.77 -14.84 5.13
C ASP A 160 13.39 -15.75 6.30
N GLY A 161 12.16 -16.24 6.27
CA GLY A 161 11.61 -17.08 7.33
C GLY A 161 11.14 -16.34 8.58
N THR A 162 11.36 -15.02 8.66
CA THR A 162 10.83 -14.22 9.78
C THR A 162 9.38 -13.82 9.50
N PRO A 163 8.45 -14.08 10.43
CA PRO A 163 7.07 -13.64 10.27
C PRO A 163 6.96 -12.12 10.28
N PHE A 164 6.20 -11.59 9.32
CA PHE A 164 5.88 -10.17 9.29
C PHE A 164 4.52 -9.91 8.66
N HIS A 165 4.01 -8.73 8.88
CA HIS A 165 2.89 -8.16 8.15
C HIS A 165 2.98 -6.62 8.15
N LEU A 166 2.14 -5.97 7.34
CA LEU A 166 2.04 -4.52 7.38
C LEU A 166 0.98 -4.07 8.37
N SER A 167 1.29 -2.96 9.04
CA SER A 167 0.37 -2.22 9.90
C SER A 167 0.19 -0.81 9.38
N THR A 168 -1.06 -0.35 9.35
CA THR A 168 -1.41 1.04 9.05
C THR A 168 -1.30 1.96 10.27
N THR A 169 -0.94 1.42 11.44
CA THR A 169 -0.61 2.24 12.62
C THR A 169 0.52 3.20 12.28
N ASN A 170 0.26 4.50 12.41
CA ASN A 170 1.14 5.59 11.96
C ASN A 170 1.42 5.61 10.44
N GLY A 171 0.71 4.83 9.66
CA GLY A 171 0.79 4.84 8.20
C GLY A 171 0.19 6.12 7.59
N LEU A 172 0.42 6.25 6.29
CA LEU A 172 -0.10 7.36 5.48
C LEU A 172 -0.83 6.80 4.26
N TRP A 173 -1.82 7.52 3.80
CA TRP A 173 -2.42 7.29 2.49
C TRP A 173 -2.63 8.63 1.77
N MET A 174 -2.69 8.59 0.46
CA MET A 174 -2.94 9.74 -0.39
C MET A 174 -3.60 9.29 -1.68
N VAL A 175 -4.64 10.00 -2.07
CA VAL A 175 -5.21 9.88 -3.42
C VAL A 175 -4.44 10.81 -4.34
N ASP A 176 -4.02 10.30 -5.50
CA ASP A 176 -3.34 11.12 -6.51
C ASP A 176 -4.31 12.18 -7.05
N PRO A 177 -3.89 13.45 -7.14
CA PRO A 177 -4.76 14.54 -7.58
C PRO A 177 -5.23 14.42 -9.04
N ASN A 178 -4.60 13.56 -9.84
CA ASN A 178 -5.04 13.28 -11.21
C ASN A 178 -6.06 12.13 -11.29
N SER A 179 -6.49 11.59 -10.16
CA SER A 179 -7.54 10.57 -10.11
C SER A 179 -8.88 11.12 -10.64
N THR A 180 -9.71 10.21 -11.15
CA THR A 180 -11.07 10.51 -11.60
C THR A 180 -12.07 9.73 -10.76
N ALA A 181 -13.38 10.00 -10.91
CA ALA A 181 -14.42 9.30 -10.17
C ALA A 181 -14.35 7.77 -10.33
N ASP A 182 -14.01 7.29 -11.54
CA ASP A 182 -14.00 5.86 -11.87
C ASP A 182 -12.59 5.24 -11.89
N ARG A 183 -11.54 6.05 -11.77
CA ARG A 183 -10.15 5.56 -11.78
C ARG A 183 -9.30 6.34 -10.77
N VAL A 184 -8.96 5.67 -9.70
CA VAL A 184 -8.28 6.28 -8.55
C VAL A 184 -6.91 5.66 -8.36
N THR A 185 -5.89 6.50 -8.19
CA THR A 185 -4.57 6.06 -7.74
C THR A 185 -4.43 6.36 -6.26
N VAL A 186 -4.22 5.31 -5.47
CA VAL A 186 -4.03 5.39 -4.03
C VAL A 186 -2.59 5.05 -3.69
N ASN A 187 -1.89 5.96 -3.04
CA ASN A 187 -0.55 5.74 -2.51
C ASN A 187 -0.64 5.47 -1.01
N ILE A 188 0.02 4.42 -0.54
CA ILE A 188 -0.05 3.96 0.86
C ILE A 188 1.36 3.74 1.39
N ALA A 189 1.63 4.23 2.61
CA ALA A 189 2.80 3.85 3.38
C ALA A 189 2.37 3.15 4.67
N ALA A 190 3.00 2.03 4.99
CA ALA A 190 2.70 1.22 6.16
C ALA A 190 3.98 0.73 6.84
N GLY A 191 3.92 0.53 8.14
CA GLY A 191 5.03 0.01 8.92
C GLY A 191 5.06 -1.52 8.95
N TYR A 192 6.25 -2.11 9.04
CA TYR A 192 6.38 -3.54 9.28
C TYR A 192 6.13 -3.88 10.74
N VAL A 193 5.30 -4.89 10.97
CA VAL A 193 5.25 -5.61 12.24
C VAL A 193 6.07 -6.89 12.05
N VAL A 194 7.16 -7.02 12.78
CA VAL A 194 8.10 -8.15 12.68
C VAL A 194 8.10 -8.86 14.03
N ASP A 195 7.88 -10.17 14.03
CA ASP A 195 7.75 -10.97 15.25
C ASP A 195 6.72 -10.40 16.26
N GLY A 196 5.62 -9.83 15.73
CA GLY A 196 4.54 -9.26 16.53
C GLY A 196 4.79 -7.84 17.06
N ALA A 197 5.93 -7.21 16.74
CA ALA A 197 6.25 -5.85 17.15
C ALA A 197 6.33 -4.87 15.97
N LEU A 198 5.66 -3.72 16.09
CA LEU A 198 5.77 -2.67 15.09
C LEU A 198 7.20 -2.13 15.05
N SER A 199 7.82 -2.21 13.89
CA SER A 199 9.16 -1.69 13.68
C SER A 199 9.18 -0.15 13.78
N PRO A 200 10.08 0.44 14.55
CA PRO A 200 10.19 1.89 14.64
C PRO A 200 10.83 2.54 13.40
N THR A 201 11.49 1.75 12.56
CA THR A 201 12.31 2.27 11.46
C THR A 201 12.01 1.66 10.10
N LYS A 202 11.30 0.54 10.04
CA LYS A 202 11.00 -0.15 8.79
C LYS A 202 9.58 0.15 8.33
N SER A 203 9.47 0.70 7.15
CA SER A 203 8.21 0.96 6.47
C SER A 203 8.36 0.73 4.99
N THR A 204 7.27 0.50 4.32
CA THR A 204 7.24 0.37 2.87
C THR A 204 6.08 1.19 2.32
N ALA A 205 6.18 1.59 1.05
CA ALA A 205 5.14 2.33 0.37
C ALA A 205 4.83 1.68 -0.98
N GLN A 206 3.56 1.69 -1.33
CA GLN A 206 3.06 1.16 -2.59
C GLN A 206 1.91 2.02 -3.10
N GLY A 207 1.86 2.25 -4.41
CA GLY A 207 0.73 2.82 -5.08
C GLY A 207 -0.09 1.75 -5.80
N PHE A 208 -1.40 1.92 -5.85
CA PHE A 208 -2.31 1.07 -6.60
C PHE A 208 -3.23 1.94 -7.45
N VAL A 209 -3.42 1.54 -8.70
CA VAL A 209 -4.46 2.09 -9.56
C VAL A 209 -5.68 1.19 -9.43
N LEU A 210 -6.80 1.80 -9.05
CA LEU A 210 -8.10 1.12 -8.97
C LEU A 210 -9.05 1.69 -10.02
N GLN A 211 -9.95 0.84 -10.49
CA GLN A 211 -11.00 1.21 -11.42
C GLN A 211 -12.34 0.71 -10.90
N TRP A 212 -13.38 1.55 -11.04
CA TRP A 212 -14.75 1.16 -10.73
C TRP A 212 -15.33 0.38 -11.89
N GLU A 213 -15.63 -0.89 -11.66
CA GLU A 213 -16.19 -1.84 -12.65
C GLU A 213 -17.28 -2.67 -11.97
N ASP A 214 -18.37 -2.93 -12.67
CA ASP A 214 -19.45 -3.82 -12.23
C ASP A 214 -19.99 -3.55 -10.81
N GLY A 215 -19.90 -2.29 -10.36
CA GLY A 215 -20.40 -1.87 -9.06
C GLY A 215 -19.42 -2.04 -7.90
N ALA A 216 -18.13 -2.28 -8.18
CA ALA A 216 -17.08 -2.41 -7.18
C ALA A 216 -15.73 -1.78 -7.64
N TRP A 217 -14.85 -1.53 -6.68
CA TRP A 217 -13.47 -1.13 -6.97
C TRP A 217 -12.61 -2.36 -7.27
N HIS A 218 -11.91 -2.33 -8.40
CA HIS A 218 -10.98 -3.37 -8.82
C HIS A 218 -9.57 -2.81 -9.00
N VAL A 219 -8.58 -3.58 -8.57
CA VAL A 219 -7.17 -3.21 -8.70
C VAL A 219 -6.69 -3.50 -10.12
N VAL A 220 -6.14 -2.50 -10.80
CA VAL A 220 -5.63 -2.59 -12.17
C VAL A 220 -4.15 -2.91 -12.18
N GLU A 221 -3.38 -2.15 -11.41
CA GLU A 221 -1.92 -2.28 -11.38
C GLU A 221 -1.31 -1.70 -10.11
N GLY A 222 -0.10 -2.14 -9.79
CA GLY A 222 0.76 -1.51 -8.79
C GLY A 222 1.63 -0.45 -9.45
N VAL A 223 1.77 0.70 -8.79
CA VAL A 223 2.63 1.79 -9.23
C VAL A 223 3.58 2.20 -8.13
N GLN A 224 4.71 2.78 -8.52
CA GLN A 224 5.64 3.33 -7.55
C GLN A 224 5.12 4.66 -7.03
N PRO A 225 4.91 4.82 -5.72
CA PRO A 225 4.49 6.08 -5.14
C PRO A 225 5.66 7.08 -5.13
N ASP A 226 5.32 8.36 -5.24
CA ASP A 226 6.24 9.44 -4.87
C ASP A 226 6.28 9.52 -3.34
N GLY A 227 7.34 8.95 -2.75
CA GLY A 227 7.51 8.89 -1.30
C GLY A 227 7.65 10.27 -0.64
N GLU A 228 8.21 11.25 -1.34
CA GLU A 228 8.33 12.62 -0.83
C GLU A 228 6.96 13.30 -0.79
N THR A 229 6.20 13.22 -1.87
CA THR A 229 4.84 13.75 -1.93
C THR A 229 3.94 13.08 -0.89
N LEU A 230 4.02 11.74 -0.74
CA LEU A 230 3.26 11.02 0.28
C LEU A 230 3.65 11.43 1.71
N ALA A 231 4.93 11.62 2.00
CA ALA A 231 5.41 12.03 3.31
C ALA A 231 4.97 13.45 3.69
N ASN A 232 4.90 14.37 2.72
CA ASN A 232 4.56 15.76 2.94
C ASN A 232 3.06 16.06 2.84
N GLY A 233 2.29 15.29 2.05
CA GLY A 233 0.87 15.52 1.77
C GLY A 233 -0.06 14.39 2.15
N GLY A 234 0.47 13.25 2.60
CA GLY A 234 -0.35 12.08 2.95
C GLY A 234 -1.18 12.27 4.22
N VAL A 235 -2.36 11.70 4.22
CA VAL A 235 -3.27 11.66 5.36
C VAL A 235 -2.88 10.49 6.27
N ARG A 236 -2.82 10.72 7.58
CA ARG A 236 -2.56 9.65 8.55
C ARG A 236 -3.78 8.76 8.72
N TYR A 237 -3.53 7.45 8.78
CA TYR A 237 -4.58 6.54 9.22
C TYR A 237 -4.99 6.84 10.67
N THR A 238 -6.28 7.02 10.89
CA THR A 238 -6.85 7.18 12.23
C THR A 238 -7.39 5.84 12.71
N GLY A 239 -6.82 5.27 13.78
CA GLY A 239 -7.22 3.96 14.29
C GLY A 239 -6.71 2.78 13.44
N GLY A 240 -5.58 2.94 12.76
CA GLY A 240 -4.95 1.88 11.97
C GLY A 240 -4.56 0.62 12.78
N CYS A 241 -4.32 -0.47 12.09
CA CYS A 241 -4.01 -1.79 12.66
C CYS A 241 -2.86 -2.50 11.95
#